data_271546a48bb3cad099b8eafd175ac22e
#
_entry.id   271546a48bb3cad099b8eafd175ac22e
#
_cell.length_a   1.000
_cell.length_b   1.000
_cell.length_c   1.000
_cell.angle_alpha   90.00
_cell.angle_beta   90.00
_cell.angle_gamma   90.00
#
_symmetry.space_group_name_H-M   'P 1'
#
loop_
_entity.id
_entity.type
_entity.pdbx_description
1 polymer ?
#
loop_
_entity_poly.entity_id
_entity_poly.type
_entity_poly.pdbx_seq_one_letter_code
_entity_poly.pdbx_strand_id
1 'polypeptide(L)'
;MVKVGKQELKWHALESTNFNVKLLRFAYGLRKEVYGVLFWAVTVVNSPREMKNVRMAVGSNSASMWWVNGKEAVILSGDRRMVMDDCISTRLTLNKGKNIIRGAVINGPGMSDFCVRFLDEKGQPVKNLTISCE
;
A
#
# COMPACT_ATOMS: atom_id res chain seq x y z
N MET A 1 16.72 4.90 -8.79
CA MET A 1 16.22 5.18 -10.16
C MET A 1 15.85 3.87 -10.83
N VAL A 2 14.71 3.81 -11.47
CA VAL A 2 14.19 2.61 -12.12
C VAL A 2 13.88 2.93 -13.57
N LYS A 3 14.24 2.04 -14.49
CA LYS A 3 13.93 2.20 -15.91
C LYS A 3 12.79 1.26 -16.30
N VAL A 4 11.80 1.81 -16.99
CA VAL A 4 10.68 1.06 -17.54
C VAL A 4 10.57 1.42 -19.02
N GLY A 5 10.95 0.48 -19.89
CA GLY A 5 11.06 0.77 -21.33
C GLY A 5 12.06 1.89 -21.58
N LYS A 6 11.61 2.98 -22.21
CA LYS A 6 12.43 4.16 -22.49
C LYS A 6 12.32 5.23 -21.41
N GLN A 7 11.57 4.99 -20.33
CA GLN A 7 11.35 5.97 -19.28
C GLN A 7 12.23 5.70 -18.07
N GLU A 8 12.76 6.76 -17.49
CA GLU A 8 13.44 6.71 -16.20
C GLU A 8 12.48 7.18 -15.13
N LEU A 9 12.34 6.38 -14.08
CA LEU A 9 11.45 6.67 -12.97
C LEU A 9 12.27 6.87 -11.70
N LYS A 10 11.82 7.80 -10.88
CA LYS A 10 12.45 8.07 -9.59
C LYS A 10 11.44 7.83 -8.47
N TRP A 11 11.94 7.38 -7.34
CA TRP A 11 11.13 7.28 -6.13
C TRP A 11 10.93 8.68 -5.55
N HIS A 12 9.71 8.96 -5.14
CA HIS A 12 9.36 10.21 -4.46
C HIS A 12 8.77 9.89 -3.10
N ALA A 13 9.16 10.67 -2.09
CA ALA A 13 8.55 10.53 -0.77
C ALA A 13 7.13 11.10 -0.81
N LEU A 14 6.19 10.35 -0.27
CA LEU A 14 4.80 10.78 -0.12
C LEU A 14 4.49 10.88 1.36
N GLU A 15 4.10 12.07 1.79
CA GLU A 15 3.64 12.29 3.16
C GLU A 15 2.13 12.46 3.16
N SER A 16 1.45 11.74 4.05
CA SER A 16 0.02 11.83 4.20
C SER A 16 -0.35 11.74 5.66
N THR A 17 -1.16 12.68 6.12
CA THR A 17 -1.72 12.66 7.47
C THR A 17 -3.05 11.92 7.51
N ASN A 18 -3.61 11.59 6.36
CA ASN A 18 -4.85 10.88 6.24
C ASN A 18 -4.62 9.39 6.11
N PHE A 19 -5.48 8.59 6.73
CA PHE A 19 -5.46 7.15 6.57
C PHE A 19 -5.66 6.74 5.11
N ASN A 20 -6.55 7.44 4.43
CA ASN A 20 -6.81 7.22 3.00
C ASN A 20 -5.78 8.00 2.16
N VAL A 21 -4.93 7.29 1.44
CA VAL A 21 -3.88 7.90 0.62
C VAL A 21 -4.44 8.21 -0.78
N LYS A 22 -4.34 9.46 -1.19
CA LYS A 22 -4.89 9.95 -2.45
C LYS A 22 -3.77 10.14 -3.48
N LEU A 23 -3.53 9.10 -4.27
CA LEU A 23 -2.44 9.09 -5.26
C LEU A 23 -2.61 10.12 -6.36
N LEU A 24 -3.86 10.35 -6.80
CA LEU A 24 -4.13 11.35 -7.84
C LEU A 24 -3.64 12.74 -7.44
N ARG A 25 -3.92 13.13 -6.21
CA ARG A 25 -3.50 14.43 -5.70
C ARG A 25 -1.98 14.56 -5.70
N PHE A 26 -1.28 13.49 -5.35
CA PHE A 26 0.17 13.46 -5.39
C PHE A 26 0.69 13.54 -6.84
N ALA A 27 0.08 12.78 -7.76
CA ALA A 27 0.48 12.77 -9.16
C ALA A 27 0.28 14.12 -9.84
N TYR A 28 -0.80 14.84 -9.52
CA TYR A 28 -1.01 16.19 -10.02
C TYR A 28 0.11 17.14 -9.59
N GLY A 29 0.61 16.99 -8.38
CA GLY A 29 1.75 17.76 -7.90
C GLY A 29 3.01 17.54 -8.70
N LEU A 30 3.16 16.36 -9.31
CA LEU A 30 4.30 16.02 -10.17
C LEU A 30 4.07 16.38 -11.62
N ARG A 31 2.88 16.87 -11.98
CA ARG A 31 2.48 17.20 -13.37
C ARG A 31 2.69 16.03 -14.33
N LYS A 32 2.34 14.84 -13.91
CA LYS A 32 2.46 13.61 -14.70
C LYS A 32 1.11 13.15 -15.19
N GLU A 33 1.11 12.29 -16.23
CA GLU A 33 -0.08 11.57 -16.64
C GLU A 33 -0.62 10.78 -15.44
N VAL A 34 -1.93 10.86 -15.17
CA VAL A 34 -2.51 10.27 -13.97
C VAL A 34 -3.49 9.14 -14.24
N TYR A 35 -3.98 9.01 -15.48
CA TYR A 35 -4.92 7.94 -15.84
C TYR A 35 -4.21 6.84 -16.62
N GLY A 36 -4.64 5.59 -16.41
CA GLY A 36 -4.03 4.44 -17.05
C GLY A 36 -2.59 4.20 -16.59
N VAL A 37 -2.25 4.60 -15.38
CA VAL A 37 -0.90 4.57 -14.82
C VAL A 37 -0.85 3.61 -13.65
N LEU A 38 0.25 2.90 -13.54
CA LEU A 38 0.54 2.05 -12.38
C LEU A 38 1.36 2.83 -11.37
N PHE A 39 0.86 2.92 -10.15
CA PHE A 39 1.61 3.49 -9.04
C PHE A 39 2.24 2.38 -8.21
N TRP A 40 3.54 2.50 -7.97
CA TRP A 40 4.25 1.65 -7.02
C TRP A 40 4.44 2.41 -5.72
N ALA A 41 4.02 1.80 -4.63
CA ALA A 41 4.20 2.37 -3.30
C ALA A 41 5.03 1.41 -2.46
N VAL A 42 6.02 1.94 -1.76
CA VAL A 42 6.86 1.15 -0.85
C VAL A 42 6.97 1.89 0.46
N THR A 43 6.79 1.19 1.55
CA THR A 43 7.02 1.75 2.87
C THR A 43 7.64 0.70 3.79
N VAL A 44 8.26 1.16 4.85
CA VAL A 44 8.82 0.29 5.88
C VAL A 44 7.96 0.41 7.13
N VAL A 45 7.45 -0.72 7.57
CA VAL A 45 6.70 -0.81 8.82
C VAL A 45 7.62 -1.41 9.88
N ASN A 46 7.86 -0.65 10.94
CA ASN A 46 8.71 -1.09 12.03
C ASN A 46 7.85 -1.65 13.15
N SER A 47 8.15 -2.89 13.55
CA SER A 47 7.45 -3.56 14.63
C SER A 47 8.38 -3.71 15.84
N PRO A 48 7.91 -3.41 17.04
CA PRO A 48 8.74 -3.54 18.26
C PRO A 48 9.04 -4.98 18.63
N ARG A 49 8.28 -5.93 18.06
CA ARG A 49 8.45 -7.36 18.32
C ARG A 49 7.94 -8.17 17.15
N GLU A 50 8.28 -9.45 17.09
CA GLU A 50 7.67 -10.36 16.15
C GLU A 50 6.18 -10.52 16.48
N MET A 51 5.32 -10.36 15.47
CA MET A 51 3.87 -10.50 15.61
C MET A 51 3.36 -11.56 14.67
N LYS A 52 2.79 -12.63 15.21
CA LYS A 52 2.21 -13.73 14.42
C LYS A 52 0.70 -13.55 14.28
N ASN A 53 0.14 -14.20 13.27
CA ASN A 53 -1.30 -14.21 13.00
C ASN A 53 -1.87 -12.81 12.75
N VAL A 54 -1.08 -11.97 12.12
CA VAL A 54 -1.47 -10.62 11.70
C VAL A 54 -2.05 -10.70 10.30
N ARG A 55 -3.05 -9.90 10.01
CA ARG A 55 -3.62 -9.80 8.67
C ARG A 55 -3.51 -8.37 8.16
N MET A 56 -3.24 -8.24 6.87
CA MET A 56 -3.20 -6.95 6.18
C MET A 56 -4.57 -6.68 5.59
N ALA A 57 -5.15 -5.54 5.93
CA ALA A 57 -6.45 -5.13 5.43
C ALA A 57 -6.26 -3.94 4.49
N VAL A 58 -6.79 -4.05 3.29
CA VAL A 58 -6.58 -3.08 2.21
C VAL A 58 -7.88 -2.66 1.58
N GLY A 59 -8.00 -1.39 1.23
CA GLY A 59 -9.05 -0.88 0.37
C GLY A 59 -8.43 -0.03 -0.73
N SER A 60 -9.00 -0.07 -1.93
CA SER A 60 -8.58 0.77 -3.04
C SER A 60 -9.73 1.01 -4.01
N ASN A 61 -9.67 2.09 -4.80
CA ASN A 61 -10.66 2.40 -5.82
C ASN A 61 -10.52 1.50 -7.04
N SER A 62 -9.29 1.14 -7.38
CA SER A 62 -8.98 0.35 -8.55
C SER A 62 -8.27 -0.92 -8.13
N ALA A 63 -7.90 -1.74 -9.11
CA ALA A 63 -7.14 -2.95 -8.84
C ALA A 63 -5.81 -2.62 -8.16
N SER A 64 -5.45 -3.43 -7.19
CA SER A 64 -4.18 -3.28 -6.50
C SER A 64 -3.67 -4.65 -6.04
N MET A 65 -2.36 -4.74 -5.87
CA MET A 65 -1.71 -5.95 -5.41
C MET A 65 -0.66 -5.57 -4.38
N TRP A 66 -0.58 -6.34 -3.31
CA TRP A 66 0.22 -5.97 -2.14
C TRP A 66 1.09 -7.13 -1.69
N TRP A 67 2.32 -6.79 -1.29
CA TRP A 67 3.32 -7.75 -0.80
C TRP A 67 3.84 -7.31 0.56
N VAL A 68 4.10 -8.28 1.41
CA VAL A 68 4.75 -8.07 2.71
C VAL A 68 6.03 -8.92 2.72
N ASN A 69 7.16 -8.26 2.87
CA ASN A 69 8.48 -8.90 2.89
C ASN A 69 8.71 -9.82 1.68
N GLY A 70 8.26 -9.36 0.50
CA GLY A 70 8.44 -10.09 -0.76
C GLY A 70 7.40 -11.17 -1.03
N LYS A 71 6.47 -11.43 -0.12
CA LYS A 71 5.40 -12.41 -0.30
C LYS A 71 4.09 -11.72 -0.61
N GLU A 72 3.36 -12.24 -1.60
CA GLU A 72 2.04 -11.73 -1.92
C GLU A 72 1.11 -11.84 -0.73
N ALA A 73 0.42 -10.76 -0.41
CA ALA A 73 -0.50 -10.72 0.71
C ALA A 73 -1.95 -10.51 0.28
N VAL A 74 -2.21 -9.51 -0.55
CA VAL A 74 -3.58 -9.14 -0.95
C VAL A 74 -3.62 -8.80 -2.43
N ILE A 75 -4.66 -9.25 -3.13
CA ILE A 75 -4.98 -8.83 -4.49
C ILE A 75 -6.42 -8.35 -4.51
N LEU A 76 -6.63 -7.13 -5.01
CA LEU A 76 -7.95 -6.59 -5.31
C LEU A 76 -8.04 -6.42 -6.82
N SER A 77 -9.04 -7.00 -7.46
CA SER A 77 -9.20 -6.96 -8.91
C SER A 77 -10.40 -6.11 -9.32
N GLY A 78 -10.33 -5.55 -10.52
CA GLY A 78 -11.41 -4.79 -11.14
C GLY A 78 -11.55 -3.37 -10.61
N ASP A 79 -12.47 -2.64 -11.24
CA ASP A 79 -12.86 -1.31 -10.78
C ASP A 79 -13.78 -1.45 -9.58
N ARG A 80 -13.51 -0.66 -8.55
CA ARG A 80 -14.24 -0.79 -7.30
C ARG A 80 -14.27 0.51 -6.54
N ARG A 81 -15.22 0.60 -5.63
CA ARG A 81 -15.30 1.71 -4.71
C ARG A 81 -14.28 1.51 -3.59
N MET A 82 -13.63 2.58 -3.16
CA MET A 82 -12.69 2.50 -2.04
C MET A 82 -13.47 2.28 -0.74
N VAL A 83 -13.28 1.12 -0.16
CA VAL A 83 -13.89 0.73 1.12
C VAL A 83 -12.77 0.29 2.05
N MET A 84 -12.78 0.79 3.27
CA MET A 84 -11.80 0.39 4.27
C MET A 84 -11.92 -1.10 4.56
N ASP A 85 -10.78 -1.79 4.61
CA ASP A 85 -10.71 -3.23 4.88
C ASP A 85 -11.54 -4.08 3.92
N ASP A 86 -11.64 -3.65 2.66
CA ASP A 86 -12.41 -4.36 1.65
C ASP A 86 -11.88 -5.77 1.39
N CYS A 87 -10.57 -5.93 1.47
CA CYS A 87 -9.93 -7.22 1.29
C CYS A 87 -8.91 -7.46 2.39
N ILE A 88 -8.93 -8.63 2.97
CA ILE A 88 -8.07 -8.99 4.10
C ILE A 88 -7.22 -10.18 3.70
N SER A 89 -5.93 -10.11 3.99
CA SER A 89 -4.99 -11.19 3.69
C SER A 89 -5.22 -12.43 4.55
N THR A 90 -4.56 -13.52 4.17
CA THR A 90 -4.37 -14.65 5.09
C THR A 90 -3.48 -14.20 6.25
N ARG A 91 -3.34 -15.05 7.25
CA ARG A 91 -2.52 -14.74 8.42
C ARG A 91 -1.04 -14.71 8.01
N LEU A 92 -0.34 -13.68 8.48
CA LEU A 92 1.08 -13.49 8.19
C LEU A 92 1.83 -13.12 9.48
N THR A 93 3.15 -13.08 9.38
CA THR A 93 4.01 -12.71 10.51
C THR A 93 4.76 -11.43 10.16
N LEU A 94 4.68 -10.44 11.05
CA LEU A 94 5.53 -9.26 11.00
C LEU A 94 6.79 -9.54 11.82
N ASN A 95 7.94 -9.33 11.21
CA ASN A 95 9.22 -9.53 11.90
C ASN A 95 9.48 -8.40 12.88
N LYS A 96 10.23 -8.68 13.92
CA LYS A 96 10.76 -7.62 14.77
C LYS A 96 11.66 -6.70 13.93
N GLY A 97 11.46 -5.40 14.03
CA GLY A 97 12.21 -4.43 13.23
C GLY A 97 11.50 -4.11 11.92
N LYS A 98 12.25 -4.03 10.85
CA LYS A 98 11.75 -3.54 9.56
C LYS A 98 11.00 -4.60 8.78
N ASN A 99 9.83 -4.22 8.27
CA ASN A 99 9.04 -5.02 7.34
C ASN A 99 8.76 -4.16 6.10
N ILE A 100 9.03 -4.70 4.94
CA ILE A 100 8.85 -3.97 3.68
C ILE A 100 7.47 -4.26 3.13
N ILE A 101 6.67 -3.22 2.97
CA ILE A 101 5.33 -3.28 2.40
C ILE A 101 5.41 -2.66 1.02
N ARG A 102 4.98 -3.40 0.01
CA ARG A 102 4.99 -2.93 -1.38
C ARG A 102 3.58 -3.04 -1.94
N GLY A 103 3.15 -2.01 -2.64
CA GLY A 103 1.85 -1.99 -3.30
C GLY A 103 1.96 -1.53 -4.74
N ALA A 104 1.21 -2.18 -5.61
CA ALA A 104 1.02 -1.76 -7.00
C ALA A 104 -0.44 -1.39 -7.16
N VAL A 105 -0.73 -0.13 -7.46
CA VAL A 105 -2.09 0.40 -7.57
C VAL A 105 -2.29 0.93 -8.98
N ILE A 106 -3.30 0.41 -9.68
CA ILE A 106 -3.63 0.86 -11.03
C ILE A 106 -4.62 2.01 -10.92
N ASN A 107 -4.32 3.12 -11.58
CA ASN A 107 -5.23 4.22 -11.69
C ASN A 107 -6.03 4.13 -12.99
N GLY A 108 -7.29 3.69 -12.87
CA GLY A 108 -8.22 3.67 -13.99
C GLY A 108 -8.88 5.03 -14.20
N PRO A 109 -10.05 5.08 -14.83
CA PRO A 109 -10.77 6.32 -15.14
C PRO A 109 -11.50 6.87 -13.92
N GLY A 110 -10.84 7.17 -12.85
CA GLY A 110 -11.46 7.68 -11.64
C GLY A 110 -10.43 8.07 -10.62
N MET A 111 -10.82 8.09 -9.37
CA MET A 111 -9.93 8.39 -8.26
C MET A 111 -9.08 7.18 -7.94
N SER A 112 -7.86 7.43 -7.47
CA SER A 112 -6.92 6.37 -7.15
C SER A 112 -6.50 6.51 -5.69
N ASP A 113 -7.36 6.06 -4.80
CA ASP A 113 -7.16 6.09 -3.37
C ASP A 113 -6.84 4.70 -2.86
N PHE A 114 -6.11 4.61 -1.79
CA PHE A 114 -5.95 3.35 -1.07
C PHE A 114 -5.81 3.59 0.42
N CYS A 115 -6.12 2.57 1.20
CA CYS A 115 -5.84 2.55 2.63
C CYS A 115 -5.38 1.15 3.04
N VAL A 116 -4.47 1.09 4.00
CA VAL A 116 -3.87 -0.16 4.47
C VAL A 116 -3.71 -0.09 5.97
N ARG A 117 -4.06 -1.17 6.64
CA ARG A 117 -3.72 -1.34 8.05
C ARG A 117 -3.51 -2.82 8.38
N PHE A 118 -2.98 -3.07 9.54
CA PHE A 118 -2.77 -4.43 10.03
C PHE A 118 -3.74 -4.71 11.17
N LEU A 119 -4.29 -5.91 11.15
CA LEU A 119 -5.20 -6.40 12.19
C LEU A 119 -4.53 -7.51 12.96
N ASP A 120 -4.73 -7.52 14.28
CA ASP A 120 -4.20 -8.57 15.12
C ASP A 120 -5.04 -9.85 15.04
N GLU A 121 -4.68 -10.83 15.84
CA GLU A 121 -5.35 -12.14 15.85
C GLU A 121 -6.84 -12.03 16.17
N LYS A 122 -7.24 -11.01 16.90
CA LYS A 122 -8.63 -10.76 17.29
C LYS A 122 -9.38 -9.85 16.32
N GLY A 123 -8.72 -9.45 15.24
CA GLY A 123 -9.31 -8.54 14.26
C GLY A 123 -9.26 -7.07 14.66
N GLN A 124 -8.47 -6.71 15.67
CA GLN A 124 -8.30 -5.33 16.11
C GLN A 124 -7.10 -4.68 15.44
N PRO A 125 -7.14 -3.37 15.16
CA PRO A 125 -5.99 -2.70 14.56
C PRO A 125 -4.75 -2.79 15.43
N VAL A 126 -3.61 -3.10 14.81
CA VAL A 126 -2.32 -3.11 15.49
C VAL A 126 -1.83 -1.67 15.61
N LYS A 127 -1.55 -1.21 16.82
CA LYS A 127 -1.24 0.20 17.10
C LYS A 127 0.24 0.49 17.36
N ASN A 128 1.04 -0.55 17.58
CA ASN A 128 2.44 -0.38 17.97
C ASN A 128 3.42 -0.30 16.81
N LEU A 129 2.91 -0.11 15.60
CA LEU A 129 3.72 -0.04 14.39
C LEU A 129 4.07 1.41 14.07
N THR A 130 5.31 1.63 13.63
CA THR A 130 5.72 2.92 13.08
C THR A 130 6.06 2.76 11.61
N ILE A 131 5.89 3.83 10.85
CA ILE A 131 6.07 3.81 9.40
C ILE A 131 7.20 4.75 9.02
N SER A 132 8.09 4.29 8.14
CA SER A 132 9.20 5.11 7.65
C SER A 132 9.44 4.84 6.17
N CYS A 133 10.26 5.71 5.56
CA CYS A 133 10.69 5.54 4.17
C CYS A 133 12.03 4.78 4.07
N GLU A 134 12.60 4.39 5.19
CA GLU A 134 13.93 3.79 5.24
C GLU A 134 13.94 2.47 5.99
#